data_ba6ab92a225d6e8f382ab488b6dd89d2
#
_entry.id   ba6ab92a225d6e8f382ab488b6dd89d2
#
_cell.length_a   1.000
_cell.length_b   1.000
_cell.length_c   1.000
_cell.angle_alpha   90.00
_cell.angle_beta   90.00
_cell.angle_gamma   90.00
#
_symmetry.space_group_name_H-M   'P 1'
#
loop_
_entity.id
_entity.type
_entity.pdbx_description
1 polymer ?
#
loop_
_entity_poly.entity_id
_entity_poly.type
_entity_poly.pdbx_seq_one_letter_code
_entity_poly.pdbx_strand_id
1 'polypeptide(L)'
;QIKIILTISTISVLSSCNNAVPNFDKGNAFRYLVEQCEFGPRNPDSNGYKQCLDYLQKTLSGFADTIFVQPFVLDDLVNEKSYDLTNIIARFKVGDPQQLLIGAHWDTRPWADEDPDTEKRNDPIIGANDGASGVAVILELARILNASPPPIGITLVLFDGEDMGRSGTPK
;
A
#
# COMPACT_ATOMS: atom_id res chain seq x y z
N GLN A 1 23.88 -58.95 41.68
CA GLN A 1 23.68 -58.13 40.46
C GLN A 1 22.68 -57.03 40.76
N ILE A 2 23.20 -55.80 40.82
CA ILE A 2 22.37 -54.57 41.01
C ILE A 2 21.99 -54.04 39.62
N LYS A 3 20.71 -54.04 39.31
CA LYS A 3 20.18 -53.39 38.07
C LYS A 3 19.92 -51.91 38.34
N ILE A 4 20.74 -51.06 37.73
CA ILE A 4 20.54 -49.64 37.73
C ILE A 4 19.52 -49.32 36.63
N ILE A 5 18.33 -48.84 37.02
CA ILE A 5 17.31 -48.34 36.08
C ILE A 5 17.59 -46.83 35.89
N LEU A 6 18.07 -46.46 34.70
CA LEU A 6 18.31 -45.08 34.31
C LEU A 6 16.98 -44.52 33.76
N THR A 7 16.28 -43.70 34.53
CA THR A 7 15.08 -42.95 34.07
C THR A 7 15.54 -41.70 33.33
N ILE A 8 15.40 -41.72 32.02
CA ILE A 8 15.63 -40.51 31.19
C ILE A 8 14.34 -39.67 31.26
N SER A 9 14.42 -38.58 32.01
CA SER A 9 13.36 -37.55 32.07
C SER A 9 13.50 -36.65 30.87
N THR A 10 12.60 -36.79 29.87
CA THR A 10 12.50 -35.88 28.72
C THR A 10 11.82 -34.60 29.16
N ILE A 11 12.61 -33.52 29.33
CA ILE A 11 12.08 -32.17 29.53
C ILE A 11 11.59 -31.66 28.18
N SER A 12 10.27 -31.69 27.96
CA SER A 12 9.63 -31.02 26.84
C SER A 12 9.65 -29.51 27.12
N VAL A 13 10.57 -28.81 26.46
CA VAL A 13 10.54 -27.34 26.43
C VAL A 13 9.36 -26.94 25.51
N LEU A 14 8.24 -26.59 26.12
CA LEU A 14 7.15 -25.92 25.42
C LEU A 14 7.63 -24.50 25.08
N SER A 15 8.16 -24.35 23.87
CA SER A 15 8.43 -23.03 23.30
C SER A 15 7.06 -22.38 23.05
N SER A 16 6.59 -21.59 23.99
CA SER A 16 5.44 -20.70 23.78
C SER A 16 5.89 -19.62 22.80
N CYS A 17 5.59 -19.81 21.51
CA CYS A 17 5.68 -18.74 20.53
C CYS A 17 4.63 -17.69 20.90
N ASN A 18 5.05 -16.72 21.70
CA ASN A 18 4.23 -15.54 21.97
C ASN A 18 4.33 -14.63 20.72
N ASN A 19 3.60 -14.98 19.68
CA ASN A 19 3.48 -14.16 18.45
C ASN A 19 2.58 -12.96 18.75
N ALA A 20 3.10 -12.03 19.56
CA ALA A 20 2.45 -10.75 19.72
C ALA A 20 2.51 -10.02 18.36
N VAL A 21 1.33 -9.69 17.81
CA VAL A 21 1.25 -8.87 16.59
C VAL A 21 1.95 -7.54 16.88
N PRO A 22 2.90 -7.10 16.04
CA PRO A 22 3.55 -5.81 16.22
C PRO A 22 2.52 -4.67 16.29
N ASN A 23 2.76 -3.71 17.18
CA ASN A 23 1.91 -2.53 17.25
C ASN A 23 2.02 -1.71 15.96
N PHE A 24 0.90 -1.09 15.57
CA PHE A 24 0.89 -0.09 14.52
C PHE A 24 1.74 1.12 14.94
N ASP A 25 2.75 1.44 14.14
CA ASP A 25 3.64 2.56 14.40
C ASP A 25 3.14 3.80 13.63
N LYS A 26 2.49 4.70 14.36
CA LYS A 26 1.99 5.95 13.82
C LYS A 26 3.10 6.86 13.26
N GLY A 27 4.31 6.78 13.81
CA GLY A 27 5.47 7.54 13.34
C GLY A 27 5.94 7.05 11.97
N ASN A 28 6.01 5.73 11.78
CA ASN A 28 6.30 5.14 10.47
C ASN A 28 5.21 5.48 9.45
N ALA A 29 3.94 5.32 9.81
CA ALA A 29 2.84 5.67 8.91
C ALA A 29 2.88 7.15 8.50
N PHE A 30 3.15 8.05 9.44
CA PHE A 30 3.28 9.47 9.12
C PHE A 30 4.49 9.77 8.24
N ARG A 31 5.62 9.08 8.45
CA ARG A 31 6.80 9.19 7.57
C ARG A 31 6.48 8.74 6.15
N TYR A 32 5.79 7.60 5.96
CA TYR A 32 5.35 7.14 4.64
C TYR A 32 4.43 8.15 3.94
N LEU A 33 3.58 8.87 4.69
CA LEU A 33 2.75 9.94 4.15
C LEU A 33 3.61 11.12 3.67
N VAL A 34 4.54 11.58 4.50
CA VAL A 34 5.43 12.71 4.18
C VAL A 34 6.29 12.39 2.95
N GLU A 35 6.91 11.22 2.89
CA GLU A 35 7.73 10.77 1.75
C GLU A 35 6.96 10.80 0.42
N GLN A 36 5.67 10.39 0.43
CA GLN A 36 4.82 10.50 -0.77
C GLN A 36 4.56 11.95 -1.18
N CYS A 37 4.35 12.84 -0.20
CA CYS A 37 4.10 14.25 -0.47
C CYS A 37 5.34 14.99 -0.98
N GLU A 38 6.55 14.56 -0.56
CA GLU A 38 7.82 15.13 -0.99
C GLU A 38 8.11 14.93 -2.48
N PHE A 39 7.53 13.89 -3.10
CA PHE A 39 7.59 13.72 -4.56
C PHE A 39 6.76 14.76 -5.32
N GLY A 40 5.88 15.49 -4.63
CA GLY A 40 4.92 16.41 -5.23
C GLY A 40 3.64 15.71 -5.67
N PRO A 41 2.83 16.34 -6.54
CA PRO A 41 1.62 15.75 -7.09
C PRO A 41 1.92 14.46 -7.83
N ARG A 42 1.10 13.44 -7.56
CA ARG A 42 1.23 12.08 -8.13
C ARG A 42 0.19 11.82 -9.23
N ASN A 43 -0.20 12.88 -9.91
CA ASN A 43 -1.08 12.77 -11.08
C ASN A 43 -0.34 12.13 -12.27
N PRO A 44 -1.03 11.39 -13.14
CA PRO A 44 -0.42 10.75 -14.29
C PRO A 44 0.47 11.68 -15.12
N ASP A 45 1.54 11.14 -15.69
CA ASP A 45 2.59 11.82 -16.46
C ASP A 45 3.52 12.74 -15.65
N SER A 46 3.22 13.07 -14.38
CA SER A 46 4.08 13.92 -13.57
C SER A 46 5.38 13.23 -13.15
N ASN A 47 6.39 14.02 -12.76
CA ASN A 47 7.61 13.46 -12.17
C ASN A 47 7.34 12.83 -10.79
N GLY A 48 6.43 13.43 -10.01
CA GLY A 48 6.01 12.90 -8.71
C GLY A 48 5.37 11.52 -8.84
N TYR A 49 4.55 11.30 -9.88
CA TYR A 49 3.98 10.00 -10.20
C TYR A 49 5.06 8.94 -10.41
N LYS A 50 6.03 9.18 -11.28
CA LYS A 50 7.10 8.22 -11.60
C LYS A 50 7.94 7.87 -10.38
N GLN A 51 8.34 8.88 -9.60
CA GLN A 51 9.16 8.68 -8.40
C GLN A 51 8.38 7.95 -7.30
N CYS A 52 7.10 8.29 -7.11
CA CYS A 52 6.26 7.63 -6.12
C CYS A 52 5.97 6.18 -6.52
N LEU A 53 5.70 5.88 -7.79
CA LEU A 53 5.51 4.52 -8.30
C LEU A 53 6.72 3.63 -7.97
N ASP A 54 7.93 4.09 -8.27
CA ASP A 54 9.17 3.37 -7.96
C ASP A 54 9.35 3.16 -6.45
N TYR A 55 9.09 4.20 -5.66
CA TYR A 55 9.15 4.14 -4.21
C TYR A 55 8.17 3.11 -3.62
N LEU A 56 6.91 3.12 -4.04
CA LEU A 56 5.88 2.21 -3.57
C LEU A 56 6.18 0.75 -3.94
N GLN A 57 6.61 0.49 -5.16
CA GLN A 57 7.04 -0.83 -5.61
C GLN A 57 8.21 -1.35 -4.77
N LYS A 58 9.24 -0.54 -4.57
CA LYS A 58 10.42 -0.90 -3.78
C LYS A 58 10.05 -1.18 -2.32
N THR A 59 9.21 -0.34 -1.73
CA THR A 59 8.81 -0.48 -0.31
C THR A 59 8.00 -1.74 -0.11
N LEU A 60 6.99 -2.00 -0.94
CA LEU A 60 6.15 -3.20 -0.84
C LEU A 60 6.92 -4.48 -1.16
N SER A 61 7.87 -4.45 -2.10
CA SER A 61 8.76 -5.59 -2.40
C SER A 61 9.62 -6.00 -1.21
N GLY A 62 9.94 -5.05 -0.31
CA GLY A 62 10.68 -5.34 0.91
C GLY A 62 9.86 -6.04 2.00
N PHE A 63 8.54 -6.08 1.87
CA PHE A 63 7.65 -6.63 2.89
C PHE A 63 6.84 -7.84 2.42
N ALA A 64 6.32 -7.82 1.20
CA ALA A 64 5.36 -8.80 0.70
C ALA A 64 6.03 -10.08 0.21
N ASP A 65 5.32 -11.21 0.28
CA ASP A 65 5.76 -12.47 -0.32
C ASP A 65 5.85 -12.37 -1.84
N THR A 66 4.93 -11.61 -2.45
CA THR A 66 4.87 -11.38 -3.90
C THR A 66 4.28 -10.01 -4.17
N ILE A 67 4.85 -9.29 -5.15
CA ILE A 67 4.19 -8.13 -5.72
C ILE A 67 3.86 -8.37 -7.20
N PHE A 68 2.77 -7.77 -7.64
CA PHE A 68 2.35 -7.73 -9.03
C PHE A 68 2.07 -6.29 -9.42
N VAL A 69 2.72 -5.84 -10.48
CA VAL A 69 2.53 -4.52 -11.06
C VAL A 69 1.60 -4.68 -12.25
N GLN A 70 0.45 -4.01 -12.22
CA GLN A 70 -0.60 -4.12 -13.22
C GLN A 70 -0.73 -2.82 -14.00
N PRO A 71 -0.06 -2.69 -15.15
CA PRO A 71 -0.25 -1.55 -16.03
C PRO A 71 -1.60 -1.66 -16.76
N PHE A 72 -2.23 -0.51 -16.98
CA PHE A 72 -3.44 -0.39 -17.79
C PHE A 72 -3.53 1.01 -18.42
N VAL A 73 -4.43 1.17 -19.38
CA VAL A 73 -4.69 2.45 -20.03
C VAL A 73 -6.06 2.95 -19.62
N LEU A 74 -6.13 4.22 -19.25
CA LEU A 74 -7.39 4.95 -19.05
C LEU A 74 -7.58 5.92 -20.19
N ASP A 75 -8.66 5.76 -20.94
CA ASP A 75 -9.03 6.69 -22.01
C ASP A 75 -9.98 7.76 -21.46
N ASP A 76 -9.49 8.98 -21.39
CA ASP A 76 -10.29 10.17 -21.07
C ASP A 76 -10.96 10.67 -22.35
N LEU A 77 -12.19 10.22 -22.56
CA LEU A 77 -12.97 10.56 -23.75
C LEU A 77 -13.39 12.04 -23.80
N VAL A 78 -13.36 12.74 -22.69
CA VAL A 78 -13.71 14.17 -22.61
C VAL A 78 -12.58 15.05 -23.12
N ASN A 79 -11.34 14.71 -22.73
CA ASN A 79 -10.14 15.46 -23.11
C ASN A 79 -9.38 14.81 -24.27
N GLU A 80 -9.92 13.72 -24.86
CA GLU A 80 -9.31 12.97 -25.97
C GLU A 80 -7.85 12.57 -25.66
N LYS A 81 -7.60 12.13 -24.43
CA LYS A 81 -6.27 11.75 -23.93
C LYS A 81 -6.29 10.38 -23.28
N SER A 82 -5.27 9.59 -23.54
CA SER A 82 -5.03 8.31 -22.85
C SER A 82 -3.91 8.49 -21.83
N TYR A 83 -4.07 7.83 -20.68
CA TYR A 83 -3.09 7.81 -19.60
C TYR A 83 -2.62 6.38 -19.34
N ASP A 84 -1.31 6.19 -19.23
CA ASP A 84 -0.71 4.94 -18.76
C ASP A 84 -0.71 4.94 -17.22
N LEU A 85 -1.47 4.02 -16.65
CA LEU A 85 -1.68 3.90 -15.21
C LEU A 85 -1.18 2.56 -14.69
N THR A 86 -0.96 2.47 -13.38
CA THR A 86 -0.36 1.27 -12.79
C THR A 86 -0.89 0.98 -11.38
N ASN A 87 -1.65 -0.10 -11.23
CA ASN A 87 -1.98 -0.64 -9.91
C ASN A 87 -0.79 -1.45 -9.35
N ILE A 88 -0.61 -1.42 -8.02
CA ILE A 88 0.38 -2.24 -7.32
C ILE A 88 -0.35 -3.19 -6.40
N ILE A 89 -0.08 -4.49 -6.50
CA ILE A 89 -0.73 -5.54 -5.73
C ILE A 89 0.33 -6.30 -4.93
N ALA A 90 0.26 -6.23 -3.61
CA ALA A 90 1.15 -6.94 -2.70
C ALA A 90 0.38 -8.05 -1.99
N ARG A 91 0.95 -9.27 -1.95
CA ARG A 91 0.29 -10.44 -1.37
C ARG A 91 1.12 -11.03 -0.24
N PHE A 92 0.41 -11.46 0.80
CA PHE A 92 0.95 -12.14 1.96
C PHE A 92 0.20 -13.47 2.14
N LYS A 93 0.93 -14.53 2.52
CA LYS A 93 0.41 -15.89 2.66
C LYS A 93 -0.35 -16.35 1.41
N VAL A 94 0.37 -16.35 0.29
CA VAL A 94 -0.15 -16.72 -1.02
C VAL A 94 -0.66 -18.17 -0.99
N GLY A 95 -1.84 -18.41 -1.59
CA GLY A 95 -2.44 -19.75 -1.70
C GLY A 95 -3.35 -20.15 -0.54
N ASP A 96 -3.50 -19.32 0.50
CA ASP A 96 -4.51 -19.55 1.53
C ASP A 96 -5.92 -19.44 0.93
N PRO A 97 -6.86 -20.38 1.26
CA PRO A 97 -8.23 -20.34 0.72
C PRO A 97 -9.06 -19.18 1.23
N GLN A 98 -8.70 -18.61 2.39
CA GLN A 98 -9.31 -17.41 2.93
C GLN A 98 -8.47 -16.21 2.53
N GLN A 99 -9.10 -15.22 1.90
CA GLN A 99 -8.43 -14.00 1.42
C GLN A 99 -9.15 -12.75 1.91
N LEU A 100 -8.38 -11.75 2.34
CA LEU A 100 -8.85 -10.40 2.62
C LEU A 100 -8.13 -9.43 1.69
N LEU A 101 -8.89 -8.52 1.06
CA LEU A 101 -8.36 -7.44 0.25
C LEU A 101 -8.52 -6.11 1.00
N ILE A 102 -7.44 -5.33 1.05
CA ILE A 102 -7.40 -3.98 1.59
C ILE A 102 -6.80 -3.08 0.53
N GLY A 103 -7.46 -1.97 0.20
CA GLY A 103 -6.99 -1.08 -0.85
C GLY A 103 -7.09 0.38 -0.51
N ALA A 104 -6.27 1.20 -1.17
CA ALA A 104 -6.34 2.65 -1.23
C ALA A 104 -5.83 3.09 -2.60
N HIS A 105 -6.22 4.28 -3.07
CA HIS A 105 -5.60 4.85 -4.25
C HIS A 105 -4.31 5.60 -3.90
N TRP A 106 -3.38 5.67 -4.86
CA TRP A 106 -2.08 6.32 -4.66
C TRP A 106 -1.86 7.54 -5.55
N ASP A 107 -2.65 7.66 -6.62
CA ASP A 107 -2.65 8.82 -7.50
C ASP A 107 -3.23 10.06 -6.81
N THR A 108 -3.08 11.20 -7.44
CA THR A 108 -3.68 12.45 -7.00
C THR A 108 -4.34 13.17 -8.16
N ARG A 109 -5.34 13.97 -7.82
CA ARG A 109 -6.10 14.76 -8.78
C ARG A 109 -5.21 15.73 -9.55
N PRO A 110 -5.30 15.76 -10.89
CA PRO A 110 -4.50 16.65 -11.74
C PRO A 110 -4.88 18.12 -11.64
N TRP A 111 -5.97 18.45 -10.96
CA TRP A 111 -6.51 19.81 -10.85
C TRP A 111 -7.22 20.03 -9.52
N ALA A 112 -7.10 21.25 -8.98
CA ALA A 112 -7.76 21.66 -7.75
C ALA A 112 -9.12 22.33 -8.07
N ASP A 113 -10.01 21.61 -8.75
CA ASP A 113 -11.26 22.14 -9.33
C ASP A 113 -12.24 22.71 -8.30
N GLU A 114 -12.10 22.37 -7.03
CA GLU A 114 -12.87 22.92 -5.91
C GLU A 114 -12.12 24.06 -5.17
N ASP A 115 -10.93 24.49 -5.62
CA ASP A 115 -10.21 25.57 -4.97
C ASP A 115 -11.05 26.87 -5.04
N PRO A 116 -11.21 27.59 -3.91
CA PRO A 116 -11.91 28.87 -3.91
C PRO A 116 -11.23 29.94 -4.80
N ASP A 117 -9.90 29.85 -4.96
CA ASP A 117 -9.14 30.63 -5.91
C ASP A 117 -9.22 29.99 -7.31
N THR A 118 -10.01 30.61 -8.18
CA THR A 118 -10.26 30.07 -9.52
C THR A 118 -9.00 30.00 -10.40
N GLU A 119 -7.96 30.79 -10.10
CA GLU A 119 -6.70 30.75 -10.85
C GLU A 119 -5.89 29.48 -10.56
N LYS A 120 -6.12 28.83 -9.37
CA LYS A 120 -5.46 27.60 -8.96
C LYS A 120 -6.18 26.33 -9.39
N ARG A 121 -7.37 26.44 -9.93
CA ARG A 121 -8.21 25.27 -10.23
C ARG A 121 -7.65 24.31 -11.28
N ASN A 122 -6.64 24.73 -12.03
CA ASN A 122 -5.93 23.87 -12.98
C ASN A 122 -4.60 23.35 -12.44
N ASP A 123 -4.23 23.69 -11.19
CA ASP A 123 -3.01 23.20 -10.56
C ASP A 123 -3.25 21.79 -9.96
N PRO A 124 -2.29 20.87 -10.06
CA PRO A 124 -2.41 19.57 -9.45
C PRO A 124 -2.30 19.66 -7.92
N ILE A 125 -2.99 18.77 -7.21
CA ILE A 125 -2.97 18.72 -5.75
C ILE A 125 -1.89 17.77 -5.20
N ILE A 126 -1.41 18.06 -3.98
CA ILE A 126 -0.46 17.17 -3.27
C ILE A 126 -1.13 15.89 -2.77
N GLY A 127 -2.41 15.91 -2.45
CA GLY A 127 -3.15 14.74 -2.02
C GLY A 127 -2.59 14.08 -0.75
N ALA A 128 -2.27 14.88 0.29
CA ALA A 128 -1.73 14.34 1.54
C ALA A 128 -2.75 13.48 2.29
N ASN A 129 -3.99 13.96 2.39
CA ASN A 129 -5.08 13.17 2.98
C ASN A 129 -5.68 12.22 1.94
N ASP A 130 -5.88 12.71 0.73
CA ASP A 130 -6.49 12.02 -0.40
C ASP A 130 -5.39 11.61 -1.40
N GLY A 131 -5.08 10.47 -1.41
CA GLY A 131 -4.80 9.11 -1.24
C GLY A 131 -3.58 8.80 -0.36
N ALA A 132 -2.59 9.74 -0.11
CA ALA A 132 -1.35 9.38 0.58
C ALA A 132 -1.58 8.85 2.01
N SER A 133 -2.61 9.31 2.72
CA SER A 133 -2.92 8.83 4.07
C SER A 133 -3.33 7.35 4.08
N GLY A 134 -4.20 6.95 3.14
CA GLY A 134 -4.61 5.54 2.99
C GLY A 134 -3.43 4.64 2.60
N VAL A 135 -2.61 5.08 1.66
CA VAL A 135 -1.38 4.37 1.26
C VAL A 135 -0.41 4.23 2.43
N ALA A 136 -0.22 5.27 3.25
CA ALA A 136 0.65 5.24 4.42
C ALA A 136 0.22 4.18 5.44
N VAL A 137 -1.09 4.03 5.66
CA VAL A 137 -1.65 2.96 6.50
C VAL A 137 -1.35 1.59 5.89
N ILE A 138 -1.53 1.43 4.57
CA ILE A 138 -1.24 0.16 3.87
C ILE A 138 0.24 -0.21 3.96
N LEU A 139 1.17 0.73 3.81
CA LEU A 139 2.60 0.46 3.94
C LEU A 139 2.98 0.02 5.36
N GLU A 140 2.40 0.65 6.39
CA GLU A 140 2.62 0.21 7.77
C GLU A 140 1.99 -1.16 8.05
N LEU A 141 0.81 -1.46 7.49
CA LEU A 141 0.23 -2.80 7.55
C LEU A 141 1.14 -3.83 6.85
N ALA A 142 1.71 -3.51 5.69
CA ALA A 142 2.65 -4.38 5.00
C ALA A 142 3.87 -4.73 5.87
N ARG A 143 4.42 -3.74 6.57
CA ARG A 143 5.51 -3.95 7.54
C ARG A 143 5.09 -4.89 8.68
N ILE A 144 3.89 -4.72 9.22
CA ILE A 144 3.34 -5.57 10.29
C ILE A 144 3.16 -7.00 9.80
N LEU A 145 2.55 -7.18 8.62
CA LEU A 145 2.29 -8.50 8.02
C LEU A 145 3.59 -9.26 7.71
N ASN A 146 4.65 -8.55 7.32
CA ASN A 146 5.98 -9.15 7.15
C ASN A 146 6.59 -9.62 8.47
N ALA A 147 6.47 -8.81 9.53
CA ALA A 147 7.03 -9.14 10.84
C ALA A 147 6.21 -10.19 11.60
N SER A 148 4.90 -10.29 11.34
CA SER A 148 3.99 -11.24 11.95
C SER A 148 3.02 -11.77 10.88
N PRO A 149 3.35 -12.93 10.27
CA PRO A 149 2.55 -13.49 9.19
C PRO A 149 1.07 -13.67 9.60
N PRO A 150 0.13 -13.27 8.75
CA PRO A 150 -1.30 -13.30 9.06
C PRO A 150 -1.84 -14.74 9.08
N PRO A 151 -2.95 -15.01 9.79
CA PRO A 151 -3.58 -16.33 9.80
C PRO A 151 -4.24 -16.70 8.46
N ILE A 152 -4.61 -15.72 7.65
CA ILE A 152 -5.25 -15.86 6.33
C ILE A 152 -4.43 -15.12 5.26
N GLY A 153 -4.73 -15.34 3.99
CA GLY A 153 -4.12 -14.57 2.91
C GLY A 153 -4.57 -13.11 2.92
N ILE A 154 -3.62 -12.19 2.74
CA ILE A 154 -3.89 -10.75 2.63
C ILE A 154 -3.41 -10.26 1.27
N THR A 155 -4.26 -9.51 0.60
CA THR A 155 -3.92 -8.79 -0.63
C THR A 155 -4.08 -7.30 -0.36
N LEU A 156 -2.97 -6.56 -0.46
CA LEU A 156 -2.95 -5.11 -0.39
C LEU A 156 -2.92 -4.56 -1.82
N VAL A 157 -3.80 -3.61 -2.13
CA VAL A 157 -3.90 -3.02 -3.46
C VAL A 157 -3.74 -1.52 -3.37
N LEU A 158 -2.79 -0.97 -4.11
CA LEU A 158 -2.68 0.44 -4.37
C LEU A 158 -3.25 0.71 -5.77
N PHE A 159 -4.43 1.31 -5.79
CA PHE A 159 -5.15 1.64 -7.01
C PHE A 159 -4.62 2.92 -7.63
N ASP A 160 -4.63 2.98 -8.94
CA ASP A 160 -4.25 4.14 -9.72
C ASP A 160 -5.45 4.67 -10.52
N GLY A 161 -5.46 5.98 -10.76
CA GLY A 161 -6.49 6.63 -11.58
C GLY A 161 -7.84 6.80 -10.90
N GLU A 162 -7.93 6.64 -9.58
CA GLU A 162 -9.17 6.83 -8.84
C GLU A 162 -9.60 8.29 -8.84
N ASP A 163 -8.64 9.21 -8.69
CA ASP A 163 -8.90 10.64 -8.53
C ASP A 163 -8.74 11.45 -9.84
N MET A 164 -9.02 10.80 -10.97
CA MET A 164 -8.98 11.44 -12.29
C MET A 164 -10.26 12.21 -12.65
N GLY A 165 -11.30 12.10 -11.83
CA GLY A 165 -12.58 12.79 -12.03
C GLY A 165 -12.47 14.31 -11.88
N ARG A 166 -13.30 15.07 -12.58
CA ARG A 166 -13.46 16.51 -12.42
C ARG A 166 -14.89 16.81 -11.96
N SER A 167 -15.03 17.71 -10.98
CA SER A 167 -16.36 18.12 -10.50
C SER A 167 -17.23 18.65 -11.65
N GLY A 168 -18.47 18.13 -11.71
CA GLY A 168 -19.44 18.52 -12.75
C GLY A 168 -19.31 17.81 -14.10
N THR A 169 -18.34 16.91 -14.27
CA THR A 169 -18.31 16.01 -15.43
C THR A 169 -19.23 14.80 -15.21
N PRO A 170 -20.00 14.34 -16.22
CA PRO A 170 -20.73 13.08 -16.13
C PRO A 170 -19.76 11.91 -15.87
N LYS A 171 -20.12 11.05 -14.93
CA LYS A 171 -19.38 9.82 -14.67
C LYS A 171 -19.74 8.76 -15.70
#